data_20a43c8c380efbec31725f7f4b43228b
#
_entry.id   20a43c8c380efbec31725f7f4b43228b
#
_cell.length_a   1.000
_cell.length_b   1.000
_cell.length_c   1.000
_cell.angle_alpha   90.00
_cell.angle_beta   90.00
_cell.angle_gamma   90.00
#
_symmetry.space_group_name_H-M   'P 1'
#
loop_
_entity.id
_entity.type
_entity.pdbx_description
1 polymer ?
#
loop_
_entity_poly.entity_id
_entity_poly.type
_entity_poly.pdbx_seq_one_letter_code
_entity_poly.pdbx_strand_id
1 'polypeptide(L)'
;MENTEKQDSLNFITIWSKCIDIQMHFNSINLTIKSLAITGFTFFIAGLGYLYKEKVYLEEINILMWFSLMGALIIILFYFIDRFWYHLFLKATSTHIDFLEKNNELPSALKEALKVSERIGIESKKPINGVLILNSERKTNIFYSILIIPFIVIATYAFFEHGKSKSNEEITELESKIELNSLEISKLKRLFLDSTKMQVRDTSNNSL
;
A
#
# COMPACT_ATOMS: atom_id res chain seq x y z
N MET A 1 0.96 -37.93 -49.48
CA MET A 1 0.57 -36.55 -49.21
C MET A 1 -0.44 -36.44 -48.05
N GLU A 2 -1.58 -37.14 -48.10
CA GLU A 2 -2.63 -37.08 -47.06
C GLU A 2 -2.14 -37.42 -45.64
N ASN A 3 -1.26 -38.45 -45.49
CA ASN A 3 -0.73 -38.83 -44.17
C ASN A 3 0.25 -37.77 -43.60
N THR A 4 0.96 -37.02 -44.45
CA THR A 4 1.88 -35.96 -43.98
C THR A 4 1.09 -34.74 -43.45
N GLU A 5 0.05 -34.31 -44.19
CA GLU A 5 -0.83 -33.19 -43.77
C GLU A 5 -1.56 -33.51 -42.47
N LYS A 6 -2.00 -34.75 -42.29
CA LYS A 6 -2.64 -35.18 -41.03
C LYS A 6 -1.66 -35.17 -39.86
N GLN A 7 -0.42 -35.58 -40.06
CA GLN A 7 0.62 -35.58 -39.05
C GLN A 7 0.99 -34.14 -38.65
N ASP A 8 1.10 -33.25 -39.63
CA ASP A 8 1.46 -31.83 -39.39
C ASP A 8 0.31 -31.12 -38.59
N SER A 9 -0.95 -31.42 -38.94
CA SER A 9 -2.09 -30.90 -38.18
C SER A 9 -2.13 -31.40 -36.72
N LEU A 10 -1.77 -32.66 -36.46
CA LEU A 10 -1.67 -33.22 -35.11
C LEU A 10 -0.54 -32.59 -34.31
N ASN A 11 0.62 -32.39 -34.92
CA ASN A 11 1.75 -31.71 -34.29
C ASN A 11 1.38 -30.28 -33.89
N PHE A 12 0.71 -29.55 -34.78
CA PHE A 12 0.23 -28.20 -34.53
C PHE A 12 -0.73 -28.14 -33.34
N ILE A 13 -1.75 -29.00 -33.32
CA ILE A 13 -2.73 -29.05 -32.19
C ILE A 13 -2.01 -29.33 -30.88
N THR A 14 -0.99 -30.20 -30.90
CA THR A 14 -0.21 -30.55 -29.70
C THR A 14 0.57 -29.34 -29.20
N ILE A 15 1.22 -28.57 -30.09
CA ILE A 15 1.96 -27.36 -29.72
C ILE A 15 1.01 -26.29 -29.19
N TRP A 16 -0.09 -26.04 -29.89
CA TRP A 16 -1.11 -25.07 -29.48
C TRP A 16 -1.69 -25.41 -28.11
N SER A 17 -2.07 -26.68 -27.85
CA SER A 17 -2.58 -27.14 -26.57
C SER A 17 -1.58 -26.89 -25.44
N LYS A 18 -0.30 -27.19 -25.64
CA LYS A 18 0.76 -26.88 -24.66
C LYS A 18 0.89 -25.37 -24.38
N CYS A 19 0.74 -24.52 -25.39
CA CYS A 19 0.76 -23.08 -25.18
C CYS A 19 -0.45 -22.60 -24.35
N ILE A 20 -1.62 -23.18 -24.59
CA ILE A 20 -2.82 -22.90 -23.78
C ILE A 20 -2.62 -23.35 -22.32
N ASP A 21 -2.05 -24.54 -22.10
CA ASP A 21 -1.78 -25.05 -20.74
C ASP A 21 -0.79 -24.11 -19.99
N ILE A 22 0.25 -23.64 -20.68
CA ILE A 22 1.20 -22.65 -20.12
C ILE A 22 0.46 -21.35 -19.78
N GLN A 23 -0.40 -20.84 -20.65
CA GLN A 23 -1.20 -19.63 -20.40
C GLN A 23 -2.11 -19.80 -19.19
N MET A 24 -2.79 -20.93 -19.08
CA MET A 24 -3.64 -21.24 -17.93
C MET A 24 -2.84 -21.31 -16.62
N HIS A 25 -1.65 -21.93 -16.69
CA HIS A 25 -0.73 -21.98 -15.54
C HIS A 25 -0.31 -20.57 -15.05
N PHE A 26 0.12 -19.69 -15.94
CA PHE A 26 0.47 -18.32 -15.59
C PHE A 26 -0.72 -17.52 -15.08
N ASN A 27 -1.92 -17.73 -15.65
CA ASN A 27 -3.12 -17.09 -15.15
C ASN A 27 -3.48 -17.55 -13.73
N SER A 28 -3.31 -18.83 -13.42
CA SER A 28 -3.49 -19.38 -12.07
C SER A 28 -2.50 -18.77 -11.06
N ILE A 29 -1.23 -18.66 -11.43
CA ILE A 29 -0.22 -18.02 -10.59
C ILE A 29 -0.56 -16.54 -10.35
N ASN A 30 -1.00 -15.82 -11.37
CA ASN A 30 -1.40 -14.42 -11.24
C ASN A 30 -2.56 -14.24 -10.25
N LEU A 31 -3.56 -15.14 -10.28
CA LEU A 31 -4.65 -15.15 -9.31
C LEU A 31 -4.15 -15.46 -7.90
N THR A 32 -3.21 -16.39 -7.76
CA THR A 32 -2.59 -16.74 -6.47
C THR A 32 -1.85 -15.53 -5.87
N ILE A 33 -1.08 -14.78 -6.68
CA ILE A 33 -0.38 -13.57 -6.22
C ILE A 33 -1.38 -12.53 -5.70
N LYS A 34 -2.49 -12.30 -6.42
CA LYS A 34 -3.54 -11.37 -5.98
C LYS A 34 -4.22 -11.83 -4.69
N SER A 35 -4.46 -13.13 -4.55
CA SER A 35 -5.00 -13.72 -3.31
C SER A 35 -4.05 -13.50 -2.13
N LEU A 36 -2.74 -13.73 -2.32
CA LEU A 36 -1.73 -13.47 -1.30
C LEU A 36 -1.63 -11.97 -0.95
N ALA A 37 -1.77 -11.08 -1.93
CA ALA A 37 -1.81 -9.64 -1.68
C ALA A 37 -3.02 -9.24 -0.81
N ILE A 38 -4.20 -9.81 -1.06
CA ILE A 38 -5.40 -9.59 -0.22
C ILE A 38 -5.16 -10.13 1.19
N THR A 39 -4.59 -11.33 1.32
CA THR A 39 -4.27 -11.93 2.63
C THR A 39 -3.30 -11.05 3.41
N GLY A 40 -2.22 -10.60 2.77
CA GLY A 40 -1.27 -9.66 3.35
C GLY A 40 -1.92 -8.35 3.76
N PHE A 41 -2.75 -7.77 2.91
CA PHE A 41 -3.53 -6.56 3.21
C PHE A 41 -4.38 -6.76 4.46
N THR A 42 -5.15 -7.84 4.53
CA THR A 42 -6.03 -8.14 5.69
C THR A 42 -5.23 -8.30 6.97
N PHE A 43 -4.07 -8.98 6.93
CA PHE A 43 -3.17 -9.12 8.07
C PHE A 43 -2.68 -7.77 8.58
N PHE A 44 -2.19 -6.89 7.69
CA PHE A 44 -1.70 -5.58 8.08
C PHE A 44 -2.81 -4.65 8.58
N ILE A 45 -4.00 -4.67 7.99
CA ILE A 45 -5.14 -3.88 8.47
C ILE A 45 -5.58 -4.34 9.87
N ALA A 46 -5.62 -5.65 10.11
CA ALA A 46 -5.92 -6.18 11.44
C ALA A 46 -4.86 -5.76 12.49
N GLY A 47 -3.57 -5.84 12.12
CA GLY A 47 -2.46 -5.38 12.95
C GLY A 47 -2.52 -3.89 13.25
N LEU A 48 -2.83 -3.05 12.26
CA LEU A 48 -3.04 -1.60 12.44
C LEU A 48 -4.21 -1.31 13.39
N GLY A 49 -5.31 -2.04 13.27
CA GLY A 49 -6.46 -1.91 14.18
C GLY A 49 -6.08 -2.25 15.62
N TYR A 50 -5.27 -3.29 15.83
CA TYR A 50 -4.75 -3.66 17.15
C TYR A 50 -3.82 -2.58 17.71
N LEU A 51 -2.83 -2.11 16.94
CA LEU A 51 -1.88 -1.07 17.36
C LEU A 51 -2.58 0.24 17.70
N TYR A 52 -3.61 0.60 16.93
CA TYR A 52 -4.41 1.79 17.18
C TYR A 52 -5.18 1.69 18.50
N LYS A 53 -5.80 0.53 18.78
CA LYS A 53 -6.57 0.27 20.02
C LYS A 53 -5.68 0.32 21.25
N GLU A 54 -4.53 -0.34 21.23
CA GLU A 54 -3.62 -0.46 22.37
C GLU A 54 -2.76 0.78 22.59
N LYS A 55 -2.83 1.80 21.69
CA LYS A 55 -2.01 3.02 21.75
C LYS A 55 -0.53 2.73 21.99
N VAL A 56 0.00 1.74 21.26
CA VAL A 56 1.39 1.32 21.42
C VAL A 56 2.31 2.40 20.85
N TYR A 57 2.94 3.15 21.74
CA TYR A 57 4.03 4.09 21.41
C TYR A 57 5.32 3.50 21.93
N LEU A 58 6.35 3.43 21.10
CA LEU A 58 7.74 3.14 21.52
C LEU A 58 8.49 4.48 21.55
N GLU A 59 8.53 5.08 22.73
CA GLU A 59 9.22 6.36 23.01
C GLU A 59 8.91 7.46 21.96
N GLU A 60 9.86 7.75 21.06
CA GLU A 60 9.70 8.78 20.02
C GLU A 60 9.16 8.24 18.68
N ILE A 61 8.99 6.91 18.54
CA ILE A 61 8.64 6.29 17.27
C ILE A 61 7.14 5.98 17.18
N ASN A 62 6.48 6.57 16.20
CA ASN A 62 5.09 6.22 15.88
C ASN A 62 5.03 4.87 15.14
N ILE A 63 4.84 3.78 15.91
CA ILE A 63 4.78 2.41 15.37
C ILE A 63 3.67 2.26 14.35
N LEU A 64 2.52 2.91 14.56
CA LEU A 64 1.37 2.86 13.67
C LEU A 64 1.77 3.35 12.26
N MET A 65 2.52 4.45 12.18
CA MET A 65 3.02 4.99 10.91
C MET A 65 3.96 4.00 10.22
N TRP A 66 4.97 3.50 10.93
CA TRP A 66 5.96 2.58 10.34
C TRP A 66 5.35 1.25 9.92
N PHE A 67 4.43 0.70 10.72
CA PHE A 67 3.74 -0.55 10.39
C PHE A 67 2.84 -0.36 9.17
N SER A 68 2.19 0.81 9.01
CA SER A 68 1.41 1.16 7.83
C SER A 68 2.30 1.27 6.58
N LEU A 69 3.47 1.93 6.68
CA LEU A 69 4.42 2.02 5.57
C LEU A 69 4.97 0.65 5.16
N MET A 70 5.24 -0.24 6.12
CA MET A 70 5.61 -1.63 5.82
C MET A 70 4.51 -2.38 5.07
N GLY A 71 3.26 -2.22 5.49
CA GLY A 71 2.11 -2.80 4.78
C GLY A 71 2.02 -2.31 3.34
N ALA A 72 2.15 -0.99 3.13
CA ALA A 72 2.17 -0.40 1.79
C ALA A 72 3.32 -0.96 0.94
N LEU A 73 4.53 -1.06 1.50
CA LEU A 73 5.71 -1.59 0.81
C LEU A 73 5.50 -3.05 0.35
N ILE A 74 4.92 -3.89 1.19
CA ILE A 74 4.63 -5.29 0.85
C ILE A 74 3.62 -5.38 -0.29
N ILE A 75 2.55 -4.57 -0.27
CA ILE A 75 1.59 -4.52 -1.38
C ILE A 75 2.25 -4.01 -2.68
N ILE A 76 3.14 -3.03 -2.60
CA ILE A 76 3.93 -2.55 -3.75
C ILE A 76 4.84 -3.66 -4.31
N LEU A 77 5.44 -4.51 -3.47
CA LEU A 77 6.23 -5.65 -3.91
C LEU A 77 5.36 -6.69 -4.66
N PHE A 78 4.16 -7.00 -4.16
CA PHE A 78 3.21 -7.85 -4.88
C PHE A 78 2.80 -7.23 -6.23
N TYR A 79 2.52 -5.92 -6.28
CA TYR A 79 2.24 -5.21 -7.53
C TYR A 79 3.41 -5.33 -8.52
N PHE A 80 4.65 -5.16 -8.05
CA PHE A 80 5.83 -5.27 -8.89
C PHE A 80 5.98 -6.68 -9.48
N ILE A 81 5.82 -7.74 -8.67
CA ILE A 81 5.88 -9.13 -9.10
C ILE A 81 4.78 -9.42 -10.13
N ASP A 82 3.52 -9.02 -9.84
CA ASP A 82 2.39 -9.23 -10.75
C ASP A 82 2.60 -8.49 -12.08
N ARG A 83 2.99 -7.21 -12.03
CA ARG A 83 3.06 -6.33 -13.19
C ARG A 83 4.26 -6.60 -14.09
N PHE A 84 5.46 -6.75 -13.51
CA PHE A 84 6.70 -6.80 -14.26
C PHE A 84 7.20 -8.22 -14.55
N TRP A 85 6.70 -9.20 -13.82
CA TRP A 85 7.12 -10.59 -14.00
C TRP A 85 6.01 -11.41 -14.67
N TYR A 86 4.93 -11.65 -13.98
CA TYR A 86 3.89 -12.57 -14.47
C TYR A 86 3.04 -12.02 -15.60
N HIS A 87 2.70 -10.75 -15.58
CA HIS A 87 1.93 -10.14 -16.67
C HIS A 87 2.71 -10.14 -18.00
N LEU A 88 4.05 -10.00 -17.93
CA LEU A 88 4.90 -10.09 -19.12
C LEU A 88 4.87 -11.48 -19.75
N PHE A 89 5.00 -12.54 -18.96
CA PHE A 89 4.92 -13.92 -19.43
C PHE A 89 3.55 -14.27 -20.00
N LEU A 90 2.50 -13.84 -19.31
CA LEU A 90 1.13 -14.04 -19.80
C LEU A 90 0.90 -13.36 -21.15
N LYS A 91 1.41 -12.14 -21.33
CA LYS A 91 1.33 -11.39 -22.59
C LYS A 91 2.13 -12.06 -23.68
N ALA A 92 3.36 -12.51 -23.40
CA ALA A 92 4.19 -13.21 -24.36
C ALA A 92 3.54 -14.50 -24.86
N THR A 93 3.01 -15.32 -23.95
CA THR A 93 2.30 -16.56 -24.29
C THR A 93 1.05 -16.29 -25.12
N SER A 94 0.24 -15.29 -24.74
CA SER A 94 -0.95 -14.90 -25.49
C SER A 94 -0.60 -14.42 -26.92
N THR A 95 0.48 -13.64 -27.07
CA THR A 95 0.96 -13.19 -28.40
C THR A 95 1.42 -14.38 -29.26
N HIS A 96 2.09 -15.36 -28.64
CA HIS A 96 2.53 -16.55 -29.35
C HIS A 96 1.36 -17.42 -29.82
N ILE A 97 0.33 -17.59 -28.96
CA ILE A 97 -0.89 -18.30 -29.33
C ILE A 97 -1.62 -17.59 -30.49
N ASP A 98 -1.76 -16.26 -30.43
CA ASP A 98 -2.35 -15.46 -31.52
C ASP A 98 -1.58 -15.60 -32.82
N PHE A 99 -0.25 -15.69 -32.77
CA PHE A 99 0.59 -15.99 -33.92
C PHE A 99 0.30 -17.38 -34.50
N LEU A 100 0.19 -18.40 -33.65
CA LEU A 100 -0.13 -19.77 -34.11
C LEU A 100 -1.55 -19.84 -34.71
N GLU A 101 -2.54 -19.20 -34.13
CA GLU A 101 -3.92 -19.17 -34.60
C GLU A 101 -4.07 -18.46 -35.98
N LYS A 102 -3.16 -17.53 -36.30
CA LYS A 102 -3.13 -16.80 -37.58
C LYS A 102 -2.38 -17.52 -38.68
N ASN A 103 -1.79 -18.69 -38.41
CA ASN A 103 -1.04 -19.43 -39.44
C ASN A 103 -1.93 -19.81 -40.62
N ASN A 104 -1.52 -19.42 -41.83
CA ASN A 104 -2.29 -19.58 -43.06
C ASN A 104 -2.23 -21.01 -43.64
N GLU A 105 -1.32 -21.83 -43.15
CA GLU A 105 -1.12 -23.22 -43.63
C GLU A 105 -2.16 -24.20 -43.03
N LEU A 106 -2.93 -23.76 -42.04
CA LEU A 106 -3.95 -24.61 -41.38
C LEU A 106 -5.23 -24.74 -42.23
N PRO A 107 -5.86 -25.93 -42.23
CA PRO A 107 -7.19 -26.11 -42.80
C PRO A 107 -8.21 -25.12 -42.21
N SER A 108 -9.07 -24.57 -43.06
CA SER A 108 -10.01 -23.51 -42.66
C SER A 108 -10.90 -23.87 -41.47
N ALA A 109 -11.38 -25.14 -41.42
CA ALA A 109 -12.17 -25.63 -40.30
C ALA A 109 -11.40 -25.66 -38.99
N LEU A 110 -10.12 -26.06 -39.01
CA LEU A 110 -9.28 -26.11 -37.84
C LEU A 110 -8.92 -24.67 -37.37
N LYS A 111 -8.61 -23.78 -38.30
CA LYS A 111 -8.34 -22.37 -38.04
C LYS A 111 -9.50 -21.68 -37.34
N GLU A 112 -10.74 -21.93 -37.76
CA GLU A 112 -11.92 -21.36 -37.12
C GLU A 112 -12.17 -21.92 -35.71
N ALA A 113 -11.91 -23.21 -35.50
CA ALA A 113 -12.04 -23.85 -34.18
C ALA A 113 -11.03 -23.35 -33.16
N LEU A 114 -9.82 -22.98 -33.60
CA LEU A 114 -8.72 -22.58 -32.74
C LEU A 114 -8.66 -21.07 -32.41
N LYS A 115 -9.56 -20.22 -32.92
CA LYS A 115 -9.61 -18.77 -32.67
C LYS A 115 -10.00 -18.40 -31.23
N VAL A 116 -9.36 -19.01 -30.25
CA VAL A 116 -9.66 -18.80 -28.82
C VAL A 116 -9.14 -17.45 -28.35
N SER A 117 -7.90 -17.08 -28.74
CA SER A 117 -7.30 -15.80 -28.36
C SER A 117 -8.04 -14.60 -28.94
N GLU A 118 -8.49 -14.68 -30.19
CA GLU A 118 -9.29 -13.64 -30.82
C GLU A 118 -10.61 -13.44 -30.06
N ARG A 119 -11.33 -14.52 -29.76
CA ARG A 119 -12.59 -14.48 -28.99
C ARG A 119 -12.41 -13.92 -27.59
N ILE A 120 -11.38 -14.36 -26.85
CA ILE A 120 -11.06 -13.82 -25.53
C ILE A 120 -10.70 -12.33 -25.64
N GLY A 121 -9.93 -11.93 -26.66
CA GLY A 121 -9.58 -10.54 -26.91
C GLY A 121 -10.77 -9.63 -27.16
N ILE A 122 -11.76 -10.10 -27.91
CA ILE A 122 -13.03 -9.39 -28.16
C ILE A 122 -13.84 -9.26 -26.87
N GLU A 123 -14.05 -10.37 -26.15
CA GLU A 123 -14.83 -10.37 -24.90
C GLU A 123 -14.18 -9.53 -23.81
N SER A 124 -12.85 -9.55 -23.69
CA SER A 124 -12.13 -8.77 -22.67
C SER A 124 -12.22 -7.26 -22.86
N LYS A 125 -12.54 -6.81 -24.07
CA LYS A 125 -12.70 -5.38 -24.41
C LYS A 125 -14.14 -4.89 -24.27
N LYS A 126 -15.10 -5.77 -24.01
CA LYS A 126 -16.49 -5.36 -23.79
C LYS A 126 -16.58 -4.46 -22.54
N PRO A 127 -17.32 -3.35 -22.63
CA PRO A 127 -17.49 -2.46 -21.49
C PRO A 127 -18.27 -3.17 -20.37
N ILE A 128 -17.78 -3.05 -19.15
CA ILE A 128 -18.51 -3.52 -17.96
C ILE A 128 -19.63 -2.49 -17.71
N ASN A 129 -20.89 -2.92 -17.81
CA ASN A 129 -22.09 -2.08 -17.65
C ASN A 129 -22.12 -0.85 -18.58
N GLY A 130 -21.54 -0.91 -19.79
CA GLY A 130 -21.62 0.16 -20.79
C GLY A 130 -20.75 1.40 -20.52
N VAL A 131 -20.04 1.48 -19.39
CA VAL A 131 -19.37 2.73 -18.95
C VAL A 131 -17.84 2.68 -18.96
N LEU A 132 -17.20 1.54 -18.73
CA LEU A 132 -15.75 1.48 -18.58
C LEU A 132 -15.13 0.34 -19.39
N ILE A 133 -14.35 0.70 -20.41
CA ILE A 133 -13.43 -0.22 -21.09
C ILE A 133 -12.13 -0.26 -20.30
N LEU A 134 -11.96 -1.27 -19.44
CA LEU A 134 -10.77 -1.46 -18.64
C LEU A 134 -9.86 -2.50 -19.29
N ASN A 135 -8.71 -2.08 -19.81
CA ASN A 135 -7.65 -2.97 -20.21
C ASN A 135 -7.14 -3.76 -18.99
N SER A 136 -6.61 -4.98 -19.21
CA SER A 136 -6.05 -5.83 -18.15
C SER A 136 -5.06 -5.09 -17.23
N GLU A 137 -4.22 -4.23 -17.80
CA GLU A 137 -3.28 -3.39 -17.07
C GLU A 137 -3.97 -2.40 -16.13
N ARG A 138 -5.03 -1.72 -16.58
CA ARG A 138 -5.79 -0.80 -15.74
C ARG A 138 -6.51 -1.50 -14.61
N LYS A 139 -7.06 -2.70 -14.86
CA LYS A 139 -7.68 -3.52 -13.81
C LYS A 139 -6.69 -3.86 -12.70
N THR A 140 -5.46 -4.27 -13.07
CA THR A 140 -4.38 -4.56 -12.11
C THR A 140 -3.97 -3.30 -11.33
N ASN A 141 -3.78 -2.17 -12.01
CA ASN A 141 -3.43 -0.91 -11.33
C ASN A 141 -4.50 -0.47 -10.34
N ILE A 142 -5.78 -0.52 -10.71
CA ILE A 142 -6.90 -0.17 -9.82
C ILE A 142 -6.94 -1.11 -8.62
N PHE A 143 -6.78 -2.41 -8.82
CA PHE A 143 -6.76 -3.40 -7.74
C PHE A 143 -5.71 -3.06 -6.68
N TYR A 144 -4.46 -2.86 -7.08
CA TYR A 144 -3.38 -2.55 -6.14
C TYR A 144 -3.50 -1.13 -5.54
N SER A 145 -4.02 -0.16 -6.30
CA SER A 145 -4.29 1.18 -5.77
C SER A 145 -5.30 1.14 -4.62
N ILE A 146 -6.37 0.35 -4.75
CA ILE A 146 -7.37 0.16 -3.68
C ILE A 146 -6.72 -0.43 -2.42
N LEU A 147 -5.75 -1.34 -2.56
CA LEU A 147 -5.06 -1.95 -1.42
C LEU A 147 -4.03 -1.00 -0.78
N ILE A 148 -3.38 -0.12 -1.55
CA ILE A 148 -2.32 0.78 -1.04
C ILE A 148 -2.89 2.03 -0.37
N ILE A 149 -3.96 2.61 -0.92
CA ILE A 149 -4.54 3.87 -0.43
C ILE A 149 -4.84 3.87 1.07
N PRO A 150 -5.46 2.84 1.68
CA PRO A 150 -5.72 2.82 3.11
C PRO A 150 -4.44 2.95 3.96
N PHE A 151 -3.35 2.33 3.56
CA PHE A 151 -2.07 2.44 4.25
C PHE A 151 -1.50 3.87 4.20
N ILE A 152 -1.57 4.52 3.04
CA ILE A 152 -1.12 5.91 2.90
C ILE A 152 -1.95 6.83 3.78
N VAL A 153 -3.27 6.65 3.79
CA VAL A 153 -4.19 7.46 4.63
C VAL A 153 -3.87 7.27 6.11
N ILE A 154 -3.69 6.02 6.57
CA ILE A 154 -3.37 5.74 7.98
C ILE A 154 -1.99 6.27 8.35
N ALA A 155 -0.97 6.10 7.50
CA ALA A 155 0.36 6.63 7.74
C ALA A 155 0.36 8.16 7.85
N THR A 156 -0.38 8.83 6.96
CA THR A 156 -0.54 10.30 6.98
C THR A 156 -1.25 10.76 8.25
N TYR A 157 -2.34 10.10 8.62
CA TYR A 157 -3.06 10.39 9.85
C TYR A 157 -2.16 10.25 11.09
N ALA A 158 -1.45 9.12 11.19
CA ALA A 158 -0.54 8.84 12.30
C ALA A 158 0.62 9.86 12.38
N PHE A 159 1.12 10.33 11.24
CA PHE A 159 2.14 11.38 11.20
C PHE A 159 1.65 12.70 11.78
N PHE A 160 0.45 13.14 11.39
CA PHE A 160 -0.13 14.40 11.91
C PHE A 160 -0.53 14.31 13.39
N GLU A 161 -1.03 13.15 13.84
CA GLU A 161 -1.38 12.94 15.25
C GLU A 161 -0.14 13.00 16.14
N HIS A 162 0.96 12.37 15.71
CA HIS A 162 2.23 12.42 16.44
C HIS A 162 2.80 13.85 16.55
N GLY A 163 2.71 14.63 15.48
CA GLY A 163 3.14 16.04 15.50
C GLY A 163 2.35 16.89 16.50
N LYS A 164 1.05 16.68 16.61
CA LYS A 164 0.19 17.36 17.60
C LYS A 164 0.50 16.94 19.05
N SER A 165 0.74 15.66 19.30
CA SER A 165 1.08 15.15 20.62
C SER A 165 2.37 15.77 21.12
N LYS A 166 3.42 15.78 20.30
CA LYS A 166 4.72 16.38 20.65
C LYS A 166 4.62 17.88 20.93
N SER A 167 3.88 18.62 20.13
CA SER A 167 3.64 20.05 20.35
C SER A 167 2.91 20.33 21.66
N ASN A 168 1.92 19.51 22.01
CA ASN A 168 1.20 19.65 23.28
C ASN A 168 2.08 19.34 24.50
N GLU A 169 2.95 18.34 24.43
CA GLU A 169 3.92 18.02 25.47
C GLU A 169 4.91 19.17 25.69
N GLU A 170 5.45 19.76 24.62
CA GLU A 170 6.34 20.92 24.70
C GLU A 170 5.65 22.14 25.33
N ILE A 171 4.38 22.39 24.98
CA ILE A 171 3.58 23.47 25.56
C ILE A 171 3.39 23.23 27.07
N THR A 172 3.00 22.01 27.47
CA THR A 172 2.79 21.66 28.88
C THR A 172 4.07 21.78 29.71
N GLU A 173 5.22 21.39 29.13
CA GLU A 173 6.52 21.55 29.77
C GLU A 173 6.89 23.02 29.94
N LEU A 174 6.65 23.86 28.93
CA LEU A 174 6.87 25.30 29.02
C LEU A 174 5.96 25.97 30.06
N GLU A 175 4.69 25.59 30.10
CA GLU A 175 3.73 26.09 31.12
C GLU A 175 4.19 25.74 32.53
N SER A 176 4.67 24.52 32.77
CA SER A 176 5.20 24.12 34.08
C SER A 176 6.44 24.90 34.50
N LYS A 177 7.34 25.17 33.55
CA LYS A 177 8.55 26.01 33.79
C LYS A 177 8.17 27.46 34.11
N ILE A 178 7.19 28.02 33.42
CA ILE A 178 6.70 29.40 33.69
C ILE A 178 6.09 29.47 35.09
N GLU A 179 5.28 28.46 35.50
CA GLU A 179 4.69 28.42 36.81
C GLU A 179 5.75 28.35 37.94
N LEU A 180 6.76 27.47 37.76
CA LEU A 180 7.91 27.37 38.67
C LEU A 180 8.64 28.69 38.83
N ASN A 181 9.00 29.36 37.72
CA ASN A 181 9.67 30.65 37.73
C ASN A 181 8.80 31.73 38.39
N SER A 182 7.51 31.75 38.18
CA SER A 182 6.60 32.71 38.80
C SER A 182 6.57 32.55 40.32
N LEU A 183 6.63 31.31 40.81
CA LEU A 183 6.66 30.97 42.24
C LEU A 183 8.00 31.43 42.89
N GLU A 184 9.13 31.24 42.20
CA GLU A 184 10.42 31.74 42.67
C GLU A 184 10.47 33.26 42.74
N ILE A 185 9.97 33.94 41.71
CA ILE A 185 9.87 35.41 41.71
C ILE A 185 9.01 35.89 42.86
N SER A 186 7.91 35.24 43.17
CA SER A 186 7.04 35.58 44.28
C SER A 186 7.72 35.40 45.64
N LYS A 187 8.54 34.36 45.83
CA LYS A 187 9.34 34.13 47.03
C LYS A 187 10.41 35.23 47.20
N LEU A 188 11.15 35.55 46.13
CA LEU A 188 12.14 36.60 46.12
C LEU A 188 11.55 37.96 46.47
N LYS A 189 10.38 38.28 45.94
CA LYS A 189 9.65 39.52 46.24
C LYS A 189 9.26 39.61 47.73
N ARG A 190 8.80 38.49 48.35
CA ARG A 190 8.51 38.44 49.78
C ARG A 190 9.79 38.71 50.63
N LEU A 191 10.87 38.01 50.32
CA LEU A 191 12.13 38.18 51.02
C LEU A 191 12.64 39.63 50.94
N PHE A 192 12.51 40.24 49.77
CA PHE A 192 12.90 41.63 49.56
C PHE A 192 12.02 42.59 50.43
N LEU A 193 10.73 42.40 50.44
CA LEU A 193 9.78 43.19 51.26
C LEU A 193 10.08 43.07 52.75
N ASP A 194 10.39 41.86 53.23
CA ASP A 194 10.70 41.62 54.64
C ASP A 194 12.06 42.22 55.02
N SER A 195 13.06 42.16 54.15
CA SER A 195 14.38 42.85 54.38
C SER A 195 14.22 44.35 54.44
N THR A 196 13.39 44.93 53.57
CA THR A 196 13.12 46.40 53.58
C THR A 196 12.40 46.84 54.83
N LYS A 197 11.46 46.06 55.33
CA LYS A 197 10.74 46.34 56.62
C LYS A 197 11.70 46.30 57.82
N MET A 198 12.65 45.36 57.85
CA MET A 198 13.67 45.33 58.93
C MET A 198 14.56 46.55 58.90
N GLN A 199 15.05 46.99 57.77
CA GLN A 199 15.85 48.20 57.66
C GLN A 199 15.13 49.47 58.14
N VAL A 200 13.86 49.64 57.80
CA VAL A 200 13.04 50.78 58.25
C VAL A 200 12.82 50.75 59.79
N ARG A 201 12.72 49.58 60.38
CA ARG A 201 12.54 49.41 61.82
C ARG A 201 13.83 49.75 62.59
N ASP A 202 14.99 49.35 62.07
CA ASP A 202 16.26 49.64 62.72
C ASP A 202 16.63 51.15 62.65
N THR A 203 16.28 51.84 61.57
CA THR A 203 16.47 53.30 61.44
C THR A 203 15.56 54.09 62.35
N SER A 204 14.33 53.59 62.63
CA SER A 204 13.37 54.24 63.54
C SER A 204 13.76 54.08 65.02
N ASN A 205 14.43 53.01 65.43
CA ASN A 205 14.92 52.79 66.80
C ASN A 205 16.22 53.54 67.15
N ASN A 206 17.03 53.99 66.16
CA ASN A 206 18.25 54.73 66.36
C ASN A 206 18.08 56.27 66.33
N SER A 207 16.82 56.74 66.23
CA SER A 207 16.46 58.18 66.20
C SER A 207 15.80 58.71 67.50
N LEU A 208 15.82 57.91 68.56
CA LEU A 208 15.41 58.28 69.95
C LEU A 208 16.62 58.29 70.87
#